data_f68b9b68cf92db8f416fcf7959bf6466
#
_entry.id   f68b9b68cf92db8f416fcf7959bf6466
#
_cell.length_a   1.000
_cell.length_b   1.000
_cell.length_c   1.000
_cell.angle_alpha   90.00
_cell.angle_beta   90.00
_cell.angle_gamma   90.00
#
_symmetry.space_group_name_H-M   'P 1'
#
loop_
_entity.id
_entity.type
_entity.pdbx_description
1 polymer ?
#
loop_
_entity_poly.entity_id
_entity_poly.type
_entity_poly.pdbx_seq_one_letter_code
_entity_poly.pdbx_strand_id
1 'polypeptide(L)'
;KKLKNTQSLIVSSLKQETLNSVVISFEIPPNFKKQYAFKAGQYLTLSANIKGEQIKRSYSICSSPKSQNLQVGVKAIENGVFSNYVNDALRQGDSIDVTIPEGRFVLENSASANYCAFVAGSGITPLMSIIPDVLENNENGVFVLGYGNKTKASTMFSSTIDELKSKYTNRFFCYNIYSQ
;
A
#
# COMPACT_ATOMS: atom_id res chain seq x y z
N LYS A 1 -5.90 -16.36 19.24
CA LYS A 1 -5.66 -15.19 20.11
C LYS A 1 -5.82 -13.92 19.31
N LYS A 2 -6.68 -12.98 19.75
CA LYS A 2 -6.83 -11.67 19.12
C LYS A 2 -5.50 -10.92 19.19
N LEU A 3 -5.07 -10.26 18.09
CA LEU A 3 -3.86 -9.43 18.09
C LEU A 3 -4.04 -8.26 19.07
N LYS A 4 -2.98 -7.87 19.76
CA LYS A 4 -2.98 -6.62 20.54
C LYS A 4 -3.16 -5.44 19.57
N ASN A 5 -3.85 -4.39 20.01
CA ASN A 5 -4.07 -3.17 19.21
C ASN A 5 -4.74 -3.43 17.85
N THR A 6 -5.78 -4.26 17.84
CA THR A 6 -6.55 -4.62 16.64
C THR A 6 -7.98 -4.12 16.76
N GLN A 7 -8.49 -3.51 15.70
CA GLN A 7 -9.90 -3.15 15.55
C GLN A 7 -10.49 -3.88 14.33
N SER A 8 -11.77 -4.20 14.41
CA SER A 8 -12.52 -4.66 13.27
C SER A 8 -12.94 -3.45 12.45
N LEU A 9 -12.36 -3.28 11.25
CA LEU A 9 -12.64 -2.15 10.35
C LEU A 9 -13.49 -2.61 9.17
N ILE A 10 -14.37 -1.72 8.71
CA ILE A 10 -15.18 -1.94 7.52
C ILE A 10 -14.31 -1.67 6.28
N VAL A 11 -14.40 -2.55 5.30
CA VAL A 11 -13.87 -2.36 3.96
C VAL A 11 -14.74 -1.31 3.25
N SER A 12 -14.27 -0.08 3.19
CA SER A 12 -15.00 1.04 2.57
C SER A 12 -14.97 0.98 1.04
N SER A 13 -13.91 0.41 0.46
CA SER A 13 -13.84 0.10 -0.97
C SER A 13 -12.84 -1.01 -1.27
N LEU A 14 -13.08 -1.69 -2.39
CA LEU A 14 -12.17 -2.67 -3.01
C LEU A 14 -12.00 -2.27 -4.48
N LYS A 15 -10.82 -1.77 -4.84
CA LYS A 15 -10.52 -1.36 -6.21
C LYS A 15 -9.62 -2.41 -6.87
N GLN A 16 -10.06 -2.94 -8.02
CA GLN A 16 -9.21 -3.80 -8.83
C GLN A 16 -8.05 -2.98 -9.41
N GLU A 17 -6.83 -3.44 -9.19
CA GLU A 17 -5.61 -2.75 -9.64
C GLU A 17 -4.98 -3.44 -10.85
N THR A 18 -4.87 -4.76 -10.79
CA THR A 18 -4.51 -5.63 -11.93
C THR A 18 -5.39 -6.88 -11.87
N LEU A 19 -5.29 -7.77 -12.86
CA LEU A 19 -6.07 -9.02 -12.89
C LEU A 19 -5.97 -9.82 -11.57
N ASN A 20 -4.86 -9.73 -10.87
CA ASN A 20 -4.58 -10.48 -9.64
C ASN A 20 -4.17 -9.60 -8.46
N SER A 21 -4.59 -8.35 -8.42
CA SER A 21 -4.32 -7.48 -7.28
C SER A 21 -5.43 -6.46 -7.06
N VAL A 22 -5.69 -6.18 -5.78
CA VAL A 22 -6.69 -5.20 -5.34
C VAL A 22 -6.09 -4.22 -4.35
N VAL A 23 -6.66 -3.02 -4.28
CA VAL A 23 -6.43 -2.06 -3.21
C VAL A 23 -7.64 -2.05 -2.30
N ILE A 24 -7.41 -2.30 -1.00
CA ILE A 24 -8.42 -2.24 0.05
C ILE A 24 -8.34 -0.88 0.72
N SER A 25 -9.46 -0.19 0.85
CA SER A 25 -9.62 0.99 1.70
C SER A 25 -10.42 0.64 2.94
N PHE A 26 -10.04 1.19 4.09
CA PHE A 26 -10.72 0.97 5.35
C PHE A 26 -11.42 2.23 5.84
N GLU A 27 -12.62 2.06 6.39
CA GLU A 27 -13.29 3.10 7.15
C GLU A 27 -12.73 3.13 8.58
N ILE A 28 -12.19 4.29 8.98
CA ILE A 28 -11.65 4.47 10.33
C ILE A 28 -12.67 5.25 11.16
N PRO A 29 -13.27 4.63 12.18
CA PRO A 29 -14.19 5.34 13.07
C PRO A 29 -13.50 6.55 13.74
N PRO A 30 -14.22 7.66 13.97
CA PRO A 30 -13.65 8.92 14.48
C PRO A 30 -12.81 8.76 15.76
N ASN A 31 -13.24 7.89 16.67
CA ASN A 31 -12.55 7.60 17.93
C ASN A 31 -11.22 6.86 17.77
N PHE A 32 -10.96 6.25 16.61
CA PHE A 32 -9.71 5.54 16.32
C PHE A 32 -8.76 6.31 15.38
N LYS A 33 -9.16 7.47 14.84
CA LYS A 33 -8.33 8.25 13.88
C LYS A 33 -6.90 8.49 14.36
N LYS A 34 -6.70 8.82 15.64
CA LYS A 34 -5.35 9.03 16.20
C LYS A 34 -4.52 7.76 16.23
N GLN A 35 -5.14 6.60 16.49
CA GLN A 35 -4.44 5.31 16.57
C GLN A 35 -4.04 4.80 15.19
N TYR A 36 -4.80 5.15 14.15
CA TYR A 36 -4.55 4.77 12.76
C TYR A 36 -3.81 5.85 11.95
N ALA A 37 -3.34 6.94 12.62
CA ALA A 37 -2.38 7.84 12.02
C ALA A 37 -1.07 7.08 11.73
N PHE A 38 -0.52 7.25 10.55
CA PHE A 38 0.65 6.49 10.11
C PHE A 38 1.72 7.38 9.47
N LYS A 39 2.93 6.85 9.41
CA LYS A 39 4.04 7.39 8.62
C LYS A 39 4.17 6.61 7.32
N ALA A 40 4.58 7.27 6.25
CA ALA A 40 4.84 6.63 4.98
C ALA A 40 5.85 5.48 5.13
N GLY A 41 5.51 4.31 4.56
CA GLY A 41 6.32 3.09 4.64
C GLY A 41 5.91 2.11 5.76
N GLN A 42 5.01 2.48 6.66
CA GLN A 42 4.45 1.57 7.66
C GLN A 42 3.49 0.54 7.03
N TYR A 43 3.17 -0.50 7.79
CA TYR A 43 2.29 -1.59 7.38
C TYR A 43 1.17 -1.85 8.40
N LEU A 44 0.17 -2.59 7.98
CA LEU A 44 -0.90 -3.14 8.80
C LEU A 44 -0.82 -4.67 8.78
N THR A 45 -1.18 -5.32 9.89
CA THR A 45 -1.47 -6.75 9.88
C THR A 45 -2.97 -6.96 9.79
N LEU A 46 -3.41 -7.57 8.71
CA LEU A 46 -4.79 -7.96 8.48
C LEU A 46 -5.02 -9.38 8.98
N SER A 47 -6.21 -9.64 9.53
CA SER A 47 -6.57 -10.94 10.08
C SER A 47 -8.02 -11.27 9.76
N ALA A 48 -8.27 -12.46 9.24
CA ALA A 48 -9.59 -12.97 8.92
C ALA A 48 -9.71 -14.46 9.27
N ASN A 49 -10.94 -14.90 9.58
CA ASN A 49 -11.23 -16.33 9.66
C ASN A 49 -11.50 -16.86 8.25
N ILE A 50 -10.65 -17.73 7.78
CA ILE A 50 -10.75 -18.33 6.45
C ILE A 50 -10.87 -19.85 6.65
N LYS A 51 -12.01 -20.42 6.27
CA LYS A 51 -12.30 -21.87 6.41
C LYS A 51 -12.09 -22.40 7.84
N GLY A 52 -12.44 -21.59 8.87
CA GLY A 52 -12.31 -21.96 10.28
C GLY A 52 -10.94 -21.65 10.91
N GLU A 53 -9.97 -21.19 10.12
CA GLU A 53 -8.63 -20.83 10.61
C GLU A 53 -8.43 -19.32 10.62
N GLN A 54 -7.83 -18.79 11.71
CA GLN A 54 -7.48 -17.39 11.83
C GLN A 54 -6.16 -17.13 11.11
N ILE A 55 -6.24 -16.58 9.91
CA ILE A 55 -5.07 -16.28 9.07
C ILE A 55 -4.70 -14.79 9.21
N LYS A 56 -3.41 -14.52 9.30
CA LYS A 56 -2.85 -13.17 9.46
C LYS A 56 -1.77 -12.89 8.42
N ARG A 57 -1.81 -11.70 7.82
CA ARG A 57 -0.76 -11.25 6.88
C ARG A 57 -0.56 -9.76 7.00
N SER A 58 0.70 -9.35 6.87
CA SER A 58 1.10 -7.94 6.90
C SER A 58 1.16 -7.38 5.48
N TYR A 59 0.63 -6.17 5.31
CA TYR A 59 0.62 -5.44 4.04
C TYR A 59 1.03 -3.99 4.28
N SER A 60 1.95 -3.50 3.47
CA SER A 60 2.37 -2.10 3.53
C SER A 60 1.21 -1.17 3.18
N ILE A 61 1.12 -0.06 3.90
CA ILE A 61 0.18 1.01 3.57
C ILE A 61 0.64 1.63 2.24
N CYS A 62 -0.28 1.78 1.30
CA CYS A 62 0.00 2.29 -0.04
C CYS A 62 -0.64 3.65 -0.33
N SER A 63 -1.21 4.30 0.66
CA SER A 63 -1.75 5.66 0.58
C SER A 63 -0.79 6.67 1.22
N SER A 64 -0.83 7.94 0.77
CA SER A 64 -0.12 9.03 1.42
C SER A 64 -0.71 9.30 2.81
N PRO A 65 0.11 9.58 3.86
CA PRO A 65 -0.39 9.98 5.16
C PRO A 65 -1.30 11.23 5.10
N LYS A 66 -1.05 12.13 4.17
CA LYS A 66 -1.85 13.35 3.97
C LYS A 66 -3.24 13.09 3.37
N SER A 67 -3.42 11.97 2.68
CA SER A 67 -4.73 11.63 2.07
C SER A 67 -5.81 11.28 3.11
N GLN A 68 -5.42 11.01 4.36
CA GLN A 68 -6.29 10.52 5.43
C GLN A 68 -7.01 9.18 5.10
N ASN A 69 -6.65 8.54 4.01
CA ASN A 69 -7.17 7.24 3.61
C ASN A 69 -6.22 6.15 4.09
N LEU A 70 -6.75 5.11 4.72
CA LEU A 70 -5.97 3.94 5.10
C LEU A 70 -6.16 2.86 4.03
N GLN A 71 -5.10 2.62 3.24
CA GLN A 71 -5.17 1.68 2.11
C GLN A 71 -3.99 0.71 2.11
N VAL A 72 -4.26 -0.52 1.69
CA VAL A 72 -3.23 -1.54 1.43
C VAL A 72 -3.45 -2.18 0.07
N GLY A 73 -2.35 -2.49 -0.64
CA GLY A 73 -2.39 -3.23 -1.89
C GLY A 73 -2.13 -4.72 -1.64
N VAL A 74 -2.98 -5.59 -2.16
CA VAL A 74 -2.88 -7.05 -2.00
C VAL A 74 -2.81 -7.72 -3.36
N LYS A 75 -1.66 -8.32 -3.68
CA LYS A 75 -1.49 -9.15 -4.87
C LYS A 75 -1.71 -10.61 -4.51
N ALA A 76 -2.58 -11.29 -5.26
CA ALA A 76 -2.76 -12.72 -5.16
C ALA A 76 -1.47 -13.45 -5.54
N ILE A 77 -1.10 -14.44 -4.75
CA ILE A 77 0.03 -15.32 -5.01
C ILE A 77 -0.46 -16.75 -5.14
N GLU A 78 0.23 -17.55 -5.90
CA GLU A 78 -0.10 -18.96 -6.06
C GLU A 78 -0.14 -19.64 -4.68
N ASN A 79 -1.22 -20.39 -4.41
CA ASN A 79 -1.49 -21.06 -3.12
C ASN A 79 -1.55 -20.12 -1.89
N GLY A 80 -1.65 -18.82 -2.09
CA GLY A 80 -1.75 -17.83 -1.01
C GLY A 80 -3.14 -17.77 -0.41
N VAL A 81 -3.37 -18.38 0.76
CA VAL A 81 -4.68 -18.47 1.39
C VAL A 81 -5.31 -17.09 1.61
N PHE A 82 -4.58 -16.17 2.26
CA PHE A 82 -5.12 -14.85 2.58
C PHE A 82 -5.23 -13.93 1.36
N SER A 83 -4.20 -13.90 0.51
CA SER A 83 -4.20 -13.04 -0.67
C SER A 83 -5.27 -13.44 -1.69
N ASN A 84 -5.53 -14.73 -1.85
CA ASN A 84 -6.60 -15.22 -2.72
C ASN A 84 -7.97 -14.93 -2.09
N TYR A 85 -8.15 -15.14 -0.78
CA TYR A 85 -9.38 -14.73 -0.09
C TYR A 85 -9.70 -13.24 -0.33
N VAL A 86 -8.70 -12.36 -0.23
CA VAL A 86 -8.88 -10.93 -0.46
C VAL A 86 -9.29 -10.63 -1.90
N ASN A 87 -8.68 -11.29 -2.89
CA ASN A 87 -8.99 -11.02 -4.30
C ASN A 87 -10.31 -11.67 -4.76
N ASP A 88 -10.69 -12.84 -4.19
CA ASP A 88 -11.80 -13.65 -4.70
C ASP A 88 -13.09 -13.47 -3.87
N ALA A 89 -12.98 -13.32 -2.54
CA ALA A 89 -14.10 -13.44 -1.62
C ALA A 89 -14.43 -12.17 -0.84
N LEU A 90 -13.44 -11.36 -0.45
CA LEU A 90 -13.67 -10.12 0.31
C LEU A 90 -14.49 -9.12 -0.52
N ARG A 91 -15.41 -8.40 0.12
CA ARG A 91 -16.29 -7.43 -0.54
C ARG A 91 -16.31 -6.10 0.24
N GLN A 92 -16.68 -5.03 -0.45
CA GLN A 92 -17.03 -3.76 0.20
C GLN A 92 -18.17 -3.98 1.20
N GLY A 93 -18.05 -3.41 2.39
CA GLY A 93 -18.96 -3.58 3.50
C GLY A 93 -18.58 -4.73 4.46
N ASP A 94 -17.69 -5.64 4.05
CA ASP A 94 -17.18 -6.67 4.94
C ASP A 94 -16.32 -6.05 6.06
N SER A 95 -16.20 -6.81 7.14
CA SER A 95 -15.39 -6.43 8.30
C SER A 95 -14.14 -7.31 8.38
N ILE A 96 -13.00 -6.70 8.62
CA ILE A 96 -11.71 -7.39 8.77
C ILE A 96 -10.96 -6.84 9.97
N ASP A 97 -10.28 -7.71 10.71
CA ASP A 97 -9.44 -7.30 11.83
C ASP A 97 -8.13 -6.69 11.33
N VAL A 98 -7.84 -5.45 11.77
CA VAL A 98 -6.69 -4.65 11.32
C VAL A 98 -5.92 -4.14 12.53
N THR A 99 -4.59 -4.35 12.59
CA THR A 99 -3.75 -3.73 13.62
C THR A 99 -3.60 -2.23 13.39
N ILE A 100 -3.22 -1.49 14.44
CA ILE A 100 -2.70 -0.13 14.23
C ILE A 100 -1.45 -0.19 13.35
N PRO A 101 -1.07 0.93 12.66
CA PRO A 101 0.13 0.98 11.81
C PRO A 101 1.41 0.67 12.59
N GLU A 102 2.26 -0.17 12.00
CA GLU A 102 3.53 -0.63 12.56
C GLU A 102 4.64 -0.55 11.50
N GLY A 103 5.89 -0.67 11.93
CA GLY A 103 7.05 -0.74 11.03
C GLY A 103 8.04 0.41 11.16
N ARG A 104 9.27 0.11 10.73
CA ARG A 104 10.42 1.03 10.82
C ARG A 104 10.96 1.44 9.45
N PHE A 105 10.34 0.98 8.37
CA PHE A 105 10.71 1.38 7.00
C PHE A 105 10.12 2.76 6.70
N VAL A 106 10.60 3.76 7.42
CA VAL A 106 10.19 5.16 7.29
C VAL A 106 11.39 6.00 6.91
N LEU A 107 11.18 7.01 6.06
CA LEU A 107 12.24 7.97 5.75
C LEU A 107 12.27 9.07 6.81
N GLU A 108 13.48 9.40 7.26
CA GLU A 108 13.72 10.66 7.94
C GLU A 108 13.83 11.72 6.85
N ASN A 109 12.82 12.60 6.79
CA ASN A 109 12.76 13.63 5.74
C ASN A 109 13.90 14.64 5.91
N SER A 110 14.81 14.64 4.97
CA SER A 110 15.79 15.71 4.78
C SER A 110 15.26 16.67 3.70
N ALA A 111 15.18 17.94 4.02
CA ALA A 111 14.59 18.98 3.16
C ALA A 111 15.28 19.16 1.77
N SER A 112 16.38 18.46 1.51
CA SER A 112 17.15 18.56 0.25
C SER A 112 17.65 17.20 -0.27
N ALA A 113 17.15 16.07 0.26
CA ALA A 113 17.62 14.75 -0.16
C ALA A 113 16.99 14.30 -1.49
N ASN A 114 17.82 13.73 -2.35
CA ASN A 114 17.39 12.96 -3.51
C ASN A 114 17.29 11.48 -3.12
N TYR A 115 16.30 10.79 -3.67
CA TYR A 115 16.03 9.40 -3.35
C TYR A 115 16.07 8.54 -4.59
N CYS A 116 16.56 7.32 -4.43
CA CYS A 116 16.49 6.29 -5.44
C CYS A 116 15.98 4.99 -4.80
N ALA A 117 15.04 4.33 -5.48
CA ALA A 117 14.50 3.05 -5.03
C ALA A 117 14.40 2.06 -6.18
N PHE A 118 14.65 0.77 -5.87
CA PHE A 118 14.44 -0.34 -6.79
C PHE A 118 13.48 -1.33 -6.16
N VAL A 119 12.41 -1.65 -6.88
CA VAL A 119 11.38 -2.58 -6.41
C VAL A 119 10.90 -3.49 -7.53
N ALA A 120 10.29 -4.61 -7.15
CA ALA A 120 9.64 -5.52 -8.09
C ALA A 120 8.24 -5.92 -7.60
N GLY A 121 7.30 -6.02 -8.54
CA GLY A 121 5.95 -6.49 -8.30
C GLY A 121 5.25 -5.77 -7.15
N SER A 122 4.71 -6.51 -6.17
CA SER A 122 3.99 -5.93 -5.02
C SER A 122 4.87 -5.17 -4.03
N GLY A 123 6.21 -5.23 -4.14
CA GLY A 123 7.12 -4.39 -3.35
C GLY A 123 6.96 -2.88 -3.57
N ILE A 124 6.21 -2.49 -4.60
CA ILE A 124 5.82 -1.10 -4.86
C ILE A 124 4.93 -0.50 -3.76
N THR A 125 4.17 -1.32 -3.02
CA THR A 125 3.14 -0.83 -2.09
C THR A 125 3.65 0.18 -1.06
N PRO A 126 4.77 -0.02 -0.32
CA PRO A 126 5.27 1.00 0.60
C PRO A 126 5.73 2.27 -0.12
N LEU A 127 6.22 2.15 -1.35
CA LEU A 127 6.67 3.32 -2.11
C LEU A 127 5.51 4.19 -2.59
N MET A 128 4.32 3.63 -2.79
CA MET A 128 3.11 4.41 -3.09
C MET A 128 2.69 5.32 -1.93
N SER A 129 3.15 5.04 -0.72
CA SER A 129 3.03 5.92 0.44
C SER A 129 4.20 6.90 0.55
N ILE A 130 5.43 6.42 0.32
CA ILE A 130 6.68 7.18 0.51
C ILE A 130 6.88 8.23 -0.59
N ILE A 131 6.68 7.88 -1.86
CA ILE A 131 6.96 8.79 -2.99
C ILE A 131 6.16 10.09 -2.87
N PRO A 132 4.82 10.08 -2.74
CA PRO A 132 4.06 11.32 -2.58
C PRO A 132 4.44 12.07 -1.30
N ASP A 133 4.72 11.37 -0.20
CA ASP A 133 5.13 12.03 1.06
C ASP A 133 6.46 12.78 0.90
N VAL A 134 7.46 12.18 0.23
CA VAL A 134 8.73 12.83 -0.08
C VAL A 134 8.52 14.04 -1.00
N LEU A 135 7.81 13.88 -2.11
CA LEU A 135 7.65 14.92 -3.13
C LEU A 135 6.81 16.10 -2.64
N GLU A 136 5.91 15.89 -1.67
CA GLU A 136 5.09 16.92 -1.06
C GLU A 136 5.79 17.67 0.09
N ASN A 137 6.71 17.01 0.80
CA ASN A 137 7.42 17.60 1.94
C ASN A 137 8.83 18.12 1.58
N ASN A 138 9.31 17.84 0.37
CA ASN A 138 10.63 18.27 -0.11
C ASN A 138 10.48 18.90 -1.50
N GLU A 139 10.42 20.24 -1.56
CA GLU A 139 10.18 20.98 -2.80
C GLU A 139 11.30 20.84 -3.84
N ASN A 140 12.53 20.59 -3.40
CA ASN A 140 13.71 20.47 -4.27
C ASN A 140 14.16 19.02 -4.48
N GLY A 141 13.59 18.07 -3.75
CA GLY A 141 13.99 16.66 -3.82
C GLY A 141 13.52 15.97 -5.10
N VAL A 142 14.38 15.10 -5.61
CA VAL A 142 14.11 14.23 -6.75
C VAL A 142 13.95 12.81 -6.26
N PHE A 143 12.98 12.09 -6.84
CA PHE A 143 12.78 10.66 -6.58
C PHE A 143 12.91 9.88 -7.89
N VAL A 144 13.82 8.90 -7.91
CA VAL A 144 14.02 7.98 -9.03
C VAL A 144 13.58 6.59 -8.63
N LEU A 145 12.69 5.99 -9.40
CA LEU A 145 12.14 4.66 -9.19
C LEU A 145 12.52 3.71 -10.33
N GLY A 146 13.25 2.63 -10.03
CA GLY A 146 13.38 1.46 -10.89
C GLY A 146 12.31 0.42 -10.52
N TYR A 147 11.37 0.12 -11.44
CA TYR A 147 10.24 -0.75 -11.13
C TYR A 147 10.18 -1.97 -12.06
N GLY A 148 10.57 -3.13 -11.50
CA GLY A 148 10.56 -4.42 -12.18
C GLY A 148 9.20 -5.12 -12.11
N ASN A 149 8.72 -5.62 -13.25
CA ASN A 149 7.51 -6.42 -13.36
C ASN A 149 7.67 -7.51 -14.43
N LYS A 150 6.81 -8.52 -14.42
CA LYS A 150 6.78 -9.51 -15.50
C LYS A 150 6.29 -8.89 -16.79
N THR A 151 5.14 -8.22 -16.74
CA THR A 151 4.50 -7.57 -17.89
C THR A 151 3.92 -6.22 -17.51
N LYS A 152 3.62 -5.38 -18.49
CA LYS A 152 2.89 -4.12 -18.28
C LYS A 152 1.52 -4.35 -17.63
N ALA A 153 0.78 -5.38 -18.03
CA ALA A 153 -0.55 -5.71 -17.48
C ALA A 153 -0.51 -6.15 -16.01
N SER A 154 0.63 -6.67 -15.53
CA SER A 154 0.81 -7.08 -14.14
C SER A 154 1.40 -6.00 -13.23
N THR A 155 1.60 -4.78 -13.76
CA THR A 155 2.20 -3.64 -13.05
C THR A 155 1.15 -2.96 -12.18
N MET A 156 1.28 -3.10 -10.85
CA MET A 156 0.40 -2.41 -9.91
C MET A 156 0.67 -0.91 -9.93
N PHE A 157 -0.36 -0.10 -9.69
CA PHE A 157 -0.31 1.36 -9.58
C PHE A 157 0.22 2.09 -10.83
N SER A 158 0.10 1.48 -12.02
CA SER A 158 0.60 2.09 -13.26
C SER A 158 -0.02 3.48 -13.50
N SER A 159 -1.34 3.62 -13.38
CA SER A 159 -2.04 4.90 -13.54
C SER A 159 -1.63 5.94 -12.49
N THR A 160 -1.53 5.53 -11.22
CA THR A 160 -1.11 6.43 -10.13
C THR A 160 0.33 6.88 -10.30
N ILE A 161 1.22 6.01 -10.78
CA ILE A 161 2.61 6.37 -11.12
C ILE A 161 2.62 7.39 -12.27
N ASP A 162 1.80 7.22 -13.29
CA ASP A 162 1.72 8.17 -14.41
C ASP A 162 1.14 9.53 -13.97
N GLU A 163 0.17 9.55 -13.06
CA GLU A 163 -0.33 10.77 -12.43
C GLU A 163 0.78 11.49 -11.63
N LEU A 164 1.56 10.75 -10.83
CA LEU A 164 2.70 11.31 -10.08
C LEU A 164 3.77 11.87 -11.02
N LYS A 165 4.10 11.18 -12.12
CA LYS A 165 5.04 11.69 -13.15
C LYS A 165 4.54 12.99 -13.77
N SER A 166 3.25 13.08 -14.05
CA SER A 166 2.63 14.28 -14.61
C SER A 166 2.61 15.45 -13.63
N LYS A 167 2.34 15.15 -12.35
CA LYS A 167 2.31 16.15 -11.28
C LYS A 167 3.71 16.67 -10.91
N TYR A 168 4.72 15.80 -10.96
CA TYR A 168 6.10 16.11 -10.52
C TYR A 168 7.11 15.90 -11.66
N THR A 169 6.87 16.52 -12.81
CA THR A 169 7.53 16.28 -14.12
C THR A 169 9.07 16.30 -14.04
N ASN A 170 9.67 17.19 -13.23
CA ASN A 170 11.11 17.35 -13.10
C ASN A 170 11.68 16.76 -11.81
N ARG A 171 10.86 16.07 -11.03
CA ARG A 171 11.24 15.57 -9.70
C ARG A 171 10.89 14.11 -9.45
N PHE A 172 10.04 13.50 -10.29
CA PHE A 172 9.73 12.08 -10.21
C PHE A 172 10.00 11.38 -11.54
N PHE A 173 10.90 10.40 -11.50
CA PHE A 173 11.26 9.58 -12.65
C PHE A 173 10.99 8.12 -12.33
N CYS A 174 10.26 7.43 -13.20
CA CYS A 174 10.01 6.00 -13.06
C CYS A 174 10.45 5.26 -14.33
N TYR A 175 11.32 4.28 -14.15
CA TYR A 175 11.84 3.39 -15.19
C TYR A 175 11.25 2.00 -14.99
N ASN A 176 10.36 1.59 -15.90
CA ASN A 176 9.77 0.26 -15.88
C ASN A 176 10.71 -0.75 -16.55
N ILE A 177 10.94 -1.88 -15.91
CA ILE A 177 11.76 -2.99 -16.40
C ILE A 177 10.85 -4.23 -16.46
N TYR A 178 10.74 -4.83 -17.64
CA TYR A 178 9.91 -6.02 -17.87
C TYR A 178 10.79 -7.22 -18.16
N SER A 179 10.43 -8.38 -17.58
CA SER A 179 11.15 -9.64 -17.77
C SER A 179 10.50 -10.58 -18.79
N GLN A 180 9.40 -10.19 -19.37
CA GLN A 180 8.67 -10.89 -20.45
C GLN A 180 8.22 -9.91 -21.52
#